data_267f1fc1dd6f38840b08164c722dfb63
#
_entry.id   267f1fc1dd6f38840b08164c722dfb63
#
_cell.length_a   1.000
_cell.length_b   1.000
_cell.length_c   1.000
_cell.angle_alpha   90.00
_cell.angle_beta   90.00
_cell.angle_gamma   90.00
#
_symmetry.space_group_name_H-M   'P 1'
#
loop_
_entity.id
_entity.type
_entity.pdbx_description
1 polymer ?
#
loop_
_entity_poly.entity_id
_entity_poly.type
_entity_poly.pdbx_seq_one_letter_code
_entity_poly.pdbx_strand_id
1 'polypeptide(L)'
;MTFFRYVTAILMALVLAAPVAALSLDEAKSRLDSAKSEGLVGEMPSGYLGVVTSSGDAAAIADAINQARRDEYARIAEKHNIPVSQVEVVAGKKALEKTPSGQYIQVDGRWVRK
;
A
#
# COMPACT_ATOMS: atom_id res chain seq x y z
N MET A 1 -37.20 -19.12 -33.55
CA MET A 1 -36.34 -18.09 -34.10
C MET A 1 -36.03 -16.97 -33.12
N THR A 2 -36.59 -17.08 -31.93
CA THR A 2 -36.35 -16.13 -30.84
C THR A 2 -35.16 -16.49 -29.95
N PHE A 3 -34.46 -17.57 -30.23
CA PHE A 3 -33.36 -18.06 -29.42
C PHE A 3 -32.08 -17.26 -29.52
N PHE A 4 -31.90 -16.54 -30.63
CA PHE A 4 -30.67 -15.78 -30.85
C PHE A 4 -30.63 -14.42 -30.16
N ARG A 5 -31.75 -13.98 -29.59
CA ARG A 5 -31.82 -12.70 -28.90
C ARG A 5 -31.30 -12.72 -27.46
N TYR A 6 -31.17 -13.90 -26.88
CA TYR A 6 -30.76 -14.05 -25.47
C TYR A 6 -29.28 -14.34 -25.27
N VAL A 7 -28.59 -14.74 -26.33
CA VAL A 7 -27.17 -15.09 -26.27
C VAL A 7 -26.26 -13.86 -26.26
N THR A 8 -26.74 -12.73 -26.78
CA THR A 8 -25.94 -11.53 -26.88
C THR A 8 -25.83 -10.75 -25.56
N ALA A 9 -26.72 -10.97 -24.59
CA ALA A 9 -26.72 -10.24 -23.34
C ALA A 9 -25.70 -10.76 -22.32
N ILE A 10 -25.25 -12.01 -22.45
CA ILE A 10 -24.35 -12.65 -21.48
C ILE A 10 -22.88 -12.27 -21.75
N LEU A 11 -22.53 -11.89 -22.96
CA LEU A 11 -21.17 -11.54 -23.34
C LEU A 11 -20.74 -10.15 -22.86
N MET A 12 -21.68 -9.26 -22.55
CA MET A 12 -21.36 -7.89 -22.09
C MET A 12 -20.97 -7.83 -20.62
N ALA A 13 -21.35 -8.80 -19.80
CA ALA A 13 -21.03 -8.81 -18.36
C ALA A 13 -19.58 -9.18 -18.07
N LEU A 14 -18.89 -9.82 -19.01
CA LEU A 14 -17.51 -10.27 -18.83
C LEU A 14 -16.47 -9.19 -19.18
N VAL A 15 -16.86 -8.13 -19.86
CA VAL A 15 -15.95 -7.07 -20.31
C VAL A 15 -15.70 -6.04 -19.21
N LEU A 16 -16.52 -6.03 -18.15
CA LEU A 16 -16.47 -5.02 -17.08
C LEU A 16 -15.50 -5.35 -15.92
N ALA A 17 -14.89 -6.52 -15.95
CA ALA A 17 -13.96 -6.97 -14.89
C ALA A 17 -12.51 -6.83 -15.33
N ALA A 18 -12.11 -5.66 -15.83
CA ALA A 18 -10.70 -5.38 -16.08
C ALA A 18 -9.99 -5.17 -14.71
N PRO A 19 -8.92 -5.92 -14.42
CA PRO A 19 -8.17 -5.69 -13.18
C PRO A 19 -7.55 -4.29 -13.19
N VAL A 20 -7.56 -3.63 -12.05
CA VAL A 20 -6.84 -2.38 -11.87
C VAL A 20 -5.35 -2.69 -12.01
N ALA A 21 -4.66 -2.00 -12.90
CA ALA A 21 -3.24 -2.18 -13.10
C ALA A 21 -2.48 -1.79 -11.83
N ALA A 22 -1.61 -2.69 -11.35
CA ALA A 22 -0.72 -2.41 -10.25
C ALA A 22 0.33 -1.37 -10.68
N LEU A 23 0.76 -0.53 -9.75
CA LEU A 23 1.87 0.39 -9.98
C LEU A 23 3.19 -0.37 -9.91
N SER A 24 4.17 0.04 -10.72
CA SER A 24 5.54 -0.40 -10.55
C SER A 24 6.13 0.22 -9.27
N LEU A 25 7.20 -0.38 -8.75
CA LEU A 25 7.87 0.16 -7.58
C LEU A 25 8.42 1.57 -7.84
N ASP A 26 8.99 1.82 -9.02
CA ASP A 26 9.51 3.14 -9.36
C ASP A 26 8.42 4.20 -9.41
N GLU A 27 7.26 3.87 -9.98
CA GLU A 27 6.10 4.75 -10.00
C GLU A 27 5.59 5.01 -8.57
N ALA A 28 5.49 3.97 -7.75
CA ALA A 28 5.06 4.10 -6.36
C ALA A 28 6.01 5.00 -5.56
N LYS A 29 7.32 4.82 -5.71
CA LYS A 29 8.32 5.66 -5.06
C LYS A 29 8.21 7.12 -5.49
N SER A 30 7.99 7.37 -6.77
CA SER A 30 7.87 8.74 -7.28
C SER A 30 6.62 9.46 -6.77
N ARG A 31 5.58 8.72 -6.37
CA ARG A 31 4.31 9.26 -5.87
C ARG A 31 4.19 9.27 -4.36
N LEU A 32 5.11 8.60 -3.67
CA LEU A 32 4.98 8.37 -2.23
C LEU A 32 4.96 9.66 -1.41
N ASP A 33 5.86 10.59 -1.70
CA ASP A 33 5.95 11.83 -0.94
C ASP A 33 4.67 12.67 -1.07
N SER A 34 4.14 12.79 -2.30
CA SER A 34 2.87 13.46 -2.54
C SER A 34 1.71 12.76 -1.82
N ALA A 35 1.66 11.42 -1.90
CA ALA A 35 0.61 10.65 -1.25
C ALA A 35 0.61 10.85 0.28
N LYS A 36 1.78 10.90 0.89
CA LYS A 36 1.92 11.21 2.32
C LYS A 36 1.48 12.64 2.64
N SER A 37 1.93 13.60 1.85
CA SER A 37 1.60 15.03 2.05
C SER A 37 0.12 15.31 1.87
N GLU A 38 -0.53 14.61 0.94
CA GLU A 38 -1.96 14.73 0.67
C GLU A 38 -2.85 13.96 1.67
N GLY A 39 -2.25 13.20 2.58
CA GLY A 39 -2.99 12.43 3.56
C GLY A 39 -3.65 11.18 3.01
N LEU A 40 -3.11 10.61 1.94
CA LEU A 40 -3.63 9.37 1.34
C LEU A 40 -3.08 8.13 2.03
N VAL A 41 -1.81 8.17 2.42
CA VAL A 41 -1.12 7.08 3.10
C VAL A 41 -0.35 7.60 4.31
N GLY A 42 -0.06 6.73 5.25
CA GLY A 42 0.70 7.06 6.44
C GLY A 42 1.52 5.89 6.94
N GLU A 43 2.41 6.14 7.87
CA GLU A 43 3.28 5.12 8.46
C GLU A 43 2.58 4.43 9.63
N MET A 44 2.76 3.12 9.71
CA MET A 44 2.24 2.29 10.80
C MET A 44 3.37 1.75 11.68
N PRO A 45 3.09 1.50 12.97
CA PRO A 45 4.08 0.87 13.86
C PRO A 45 4.58 -0.49 13.37
N SER A 46 3.81 -1.15 12.51
CA SER A 46 4.16 -2.45 11.94
C SER A 46 5.36 -2.43 11.00
N GLY A 47 5.80 -1.25 10.58
CA GLY A 47 6.88 -1.09 9.60
C GLY A 47 6.37 -0.91 8.16
N TYR A 48 5.08 -0.87 7.96
CA TYR A 48 4.45 -0.77 6.64
C TYR A 48 3.61 0.51 6.50
N LEU A 49 3.28 0.84 5.25
CA LEU A 49 2.34 1.92 4.95
C LEU A 49 0.91 1.43 5.09
N GLY A 50 0.04 2.29 5.58
CA GLY A 50 -1.40 2.06 5.54
C GLY A 50 -2.10 3.10 4.68
N VAL A 51 -3.29 2.77 4.21
CA VAL A 51 -4.16 3.70 3.49
C VAL A 51 -4.94 4.52 4.51
N VAL A 52 -4.78 5.83 4.46
CA VAL A 52 -5.54 6.77 5.31
C VAL A 52 -6.85 7.15 4.63
N THR A 53 -6.77 7.51 3.36
CA THR A 53 -7.91 7.89 2.54
C THR A 53 -7.94 7.02 1.28
N SER A 54 -9.01 6.26 1.09
CA SER A 54 -9.17 5.37 -0.06
C SER A 54 -9.54 6.17 -1.31
N SER A 55 -8.60 6.87 -1.87
CA SER A 55 -8.80 7.62 -3.12
C SER A 55 -7.54 7.57 -3.98
N GLY A 56 -7.73 7.80 -5.28
CA GLY A 56 -6.64 7.78 -6.23
C GLY A 56 -5.85 6.48 -6.18
N ASP A 57 -4.54 6.60 -6.19
CA ASP A 57 -3.60 5.48 -6.22
C ASP A 57 -3.16 5.01 -4.82
N ALA A 58 -3.83 5.45 -3.76
CA ALA A 58 -3.38 5.19 -2.38
C ALA A 58 -3.09 3.71 -2.11
N ALA A 59 -4.03 2.83 -2.44
CA ALA A 59 -3.85 1.39 -2.22
C ALA A 59 -2.73 0.82 -3.07
N ALA A 60 -2.63 1.21 -4.33
CA ALA A 60 -1.59 0.74 -5.24
C ALA A 60 -0.19 1.19 -4.80
N ILE A 61 -0.07 2.42 -4.33
CA ILE A 61 1.18 2.94 -3.77
C ILE A 61 1.57 2.14 -2.52
N ALA A 62 0.65 1.97 -1.59
CA ALA A 62 0.91 1.22 -0.36
C ALA A 62 1.32 -0.22 -0.66
N ASP A 63 0.62 -0.90 -1.56
CA ASP A 63 0.93 -2.29 -1.93
C ASP A 63 2.33 -2.43 -2.51
N ALA A 64 2.70 -1.58 -3.46
CA ALA A 64 4.01 -1.64 -4.11
C ALA A 64 5.15 -1.34 -3.12
N ILE A 65 5.01 -0.30 -2.30
CA ILE A 65 6.01 0.06 -1.29
C ILE A 65 6.11 -1.04 -0.23
N ASN A 66 4.99 -1.57 0.24
CA ASN A 66 4.99 -2.61 1.26
C ASN A 66 5.62 -3.91 0.76
N GLN A 67 5.43 -4.26 -0.50
CA GLN A 67 6.09 -5.43 -1.08
C GLN A 67 7.62 -5.25 -1.06
N ALA A 68 8.10 -4.09 -1.46
CA ALA A 68 9.52 -3.78 -1.43
C ALA A 68 10.08 -3.77 0.01
N ARG A 69 9.33 -3.22 0.95
CA ARG A 69 9.72 -3.23 2.37
C ARG A 69 9.79 -4.64 2.92
N ARG A 70 8.81 -5.48 2.59
CA ARG A 70 8.77 -6.87 3.04
C ARG A 70 10.00 -7.64 2.56
N ASP A 71 10.37 -7.47 1.31
CA ASP A 71 11.55 -8.10 0.73
C ASP A 71 12.83 -7.60 1.42
N GLU A 72 12.93 -6.31 1.68
CA GLU A 72 14.09 -5.71 2.34
C GLU A 72 14.21 -6.17 3.80
N TYR A 73 13.10 -6.24 4.53
CA TYR A 73 13.10 -6.70 5.92
C TYR A 73 13.51 -8.17 6.01
N ALA A 74 13.05 -8.99 5.08
CA ALA A 74 13.46 -10.40 5.01
C ALA A 74 14.95 -10.52 4.75
N ARG A 75 15.51 -9.70 3.88
CA ARG A 75 16.94 -9.67 3.57
C ARG A 75 17.77 -9.27 4.80
N ILE A 76 17.34 -8.25 5.52
CA ILE A 76 18.00 -7.79 6.74
C ILE A 76 17.96 -8.88 7.83
N ALA A 77 16.79 -9.48 8.01
CA ALA A 77 16.59 -10.55 8.99
C ALA A 77 17.53 -11.74 8.73
N GLU A 78 17.63 -12.16 7.48
CA GLU A 78 18.52 -13.24 7.07
C GLU A 78 19.98 -12.88 7.30
N LYS A 79 20.40 -11.69 6.91
CA LYS A 79 21.77 -11.20 7.05
C LYS A 79 22.23 -11.19 8.51
N HIS A 80 21.34 -10.82 9.42
CA HIS A 80 21.65 -10.70 10.85
C HIS A 80 21.18 -11.87 11.70
N ASN A 81 20.59 -12.87 11.06
CA ASN A 81 20.07 -14.08 11.74
C ASN A 81 19.13 -13.73 12.90
N ILE A 82 18.16 -12.84 12.61
CA ILE A 82 17.13 -12.42 13.55
C ILE A 82 15.74 -12.63 12.94
N PRO A 83 14.68 -12.72 13.75
CA PRO A 83 13.31 -12.81 13.22
C PRO A 83 12.93 -11.56 12.42
N VAL A 84 12.18 -11.75 11.34
CA VAL A 84 11.71 -10.62 10.53
C VAL A 84 10.82 -9.67 11.34
N SER A 85 10.07 -10.19 12.31
CA SER A 85 9.24 -9.38 13.20
C SER A 85 10.05 -8.34 13.97
N GLN A 86 11.29 -8.66 14.33
CA GLN A 86 12.17 -7.73 15.02
C GLN A 86 12.61 -6.60 14.09
N VAL A 87 12.89 -6.90 12.83
CA VAL A 87 13.21 -5.89 11.83
C VAL A 87 12.01 -4.96 11.60
N GLU A 88 10.82 -5.53 11.48
CA GLU A 88 9.58 -4.78 11.28
C GLU A 88 9.31 -3.79 12.42
N VAL A 89 9.47 -4.21 13.66
CA VAL A 89 9.27 -3.35 14.83
C VAL A 89 10.23 -2.16 14.81
N VAL A 90 11.50 -2.40 14.53
CA VAL A 90 12.51 -1.33 14.47
C VAL A 90 12.24 -0.38 13.31
N ALA A 91 11.89 -0.93 12.15
CA ALA A 91 11.56 -0.14 10.97
C ALA A 91 10.33 0.73 11.21
N GLY A 92 9.30 0.19 11.84
CA GLY A 92 8.09 0.93 12.20
C GLY A 92 8.37 2.09 13.13
N LYS A 93 9.14 1.84 14.19
CA LYS A 93 9.54 2.88 15.13
C LYS A 93 10.28 4.03 14.43
N LYS A 94 11.24 3.69 13.58
CA LYS A 94 12.00 4.69 12.82
C LYS A 94 11.12 5.46 11.85
N ALA A 95 10.20 4.79 11.17
CA ALA A 95 9.29 5.43 10.22
C ALA A 95 8.38 6.45 10.93
N LEU A 96 7.85 6.12 12.10
CA LEU A 96 7.05 7.04 12.89
C LEU A 96 7.89 8.25 13.35
N GLU A 97 9.11 8.01 13.80
CA GLU A 97 10.00 9.08 14.25
C GLU A 97 10.39 10.04 13.13
N LYS A 98 10.62 9.52 11.92
CA LYS A 98 11.04 10.30 10.75
C LYS A 98 9.89 11.02 10.05
N THR A 99 8.66 10.66 10.32
CA THR A 99 7.51 11.28 9.68
C THR A 99 7.47 12.78 10.03
N PRO A 100 7.42 13.67 9.02
CA PRO A 100 7.32 15.10 9.27
C PRO A 100 5.99 15.50 9.92
N SER A 101 5.99 16.62 10.64
CA SER A 101 4.76 17.21 11.16
C SER A 101 3.74 17.44 10.04
N GLY A 102 2.48 17.17 10.31
CA GLY A 102 1.38 17.33 9.36
C GLY A 102 1.05 16.08 8.55
N GLN A 103 1.92 15.10 8.53
CA GLN A 103 1.65 13.81 7.89
C GLN A 103 1.07 12.81 8.89
N TYR A 104 0.38 11.80 8.38
CA TYR A 104 -0.31 10.82 9.22
C TYR A 104 0.60 9.70 9.69
N ILE A 105 0.41 9.35 10.95
CA ILE A 105 0.96 8.14 11.58
C ILE A 105 -0.17 7.38 12.24
N GLN A 106 -0.02 6.08 12.39
CA GLN A 106 -0.99 5.27 13.12
C GLN A 106 -0.54 5.12 14.58
N VAL A 107 -1.42 5.50 15.51
CA VAL A 107 -1.20 5.37 16.95
C VAL A 107 -2.41 4.66 17.55
N ASP A 108 -2.19 3.52 18.20
CA ASP A 108 -3.24 2.70 18.80
C ASP A 108 -4.38 2.38 17.83
N GLY A 109 -4.04 2.04 16.59
CA GLY A 109 -4.99 1.70 15.54
C GLY A 109 -5.70 2.88 14.90
N ARG A 110 -5.34 4.11 15.25
CA ARG A 110 -5.96 5.33 14.73
C ARG A 110 -4.99 6.15 13.92
N TRP A 111 -5.48 6.78 12.86
CA TRP A 111 -4.70 7.73 12.11
C TRP A 111 -4.70 9.10 12.80
N VAL A 112 -3.52 9.62 13.05
CA VAL A 112 -3.31 10.92 13.70
C VAL A 112 -2.32 11.73 12.87
N ARG A 113 -2.55 13.04 12.78
CA ARG A 113 -1.55 13.93 12.21
C ARG A 113 -0.44 14.17 13.23
N LYS A 114 0.78 14.01 12.78
CA LYS A 114 1.93 14.25 13.63
C LYS A 114 2.21 15.75 13.89
#